data_846541c94b663c6e3b6d1dd962166ff5
#
_entry.id   846541c94b663c6e3b6d1dd962166ff5
#
_cell.length_a   1.000
_cell.length_b   1.000
_cell.length_c   1.000
_cell.angle_alpha   90.00
_cell.angle_beta   90.00
_cell.angle_gamma   90.00
#
_symmetry.space_group_name_H-M   'P 1'
#
loop_
_entity.id
_entity.type
_entity.pdbx_description
1 polymer ?
#
loop_
_entity_poly.entity_id
_entity_poly.type
_entity_poly.pdbx_seq_one_letter_code
_entity_poly.pdbx_strand_id
1 'polypeptide(L)'
;MKARSLSHIGITVSDFNKAVKFYSEVFGCPLVGVSDAPPDRVRAFFGVDGPAPACKIGWVRAPGGGILEIFAFEPKLPPEVKIPWNRTGITHYSFNVRNCQKWYDYLQSKGVECVSKPEQSPRGHWFFFAKDMDGNLIEMIDLKG
;
A
#
# COMPACT_ATOMS: atom_id res chain seq x y z
N MET A 1 -14.80 17.76 19.07
CA MET A 1 -14.84 17.46 17.63
C MET A 1 -14.57 15.96 17.44
N LYS A 2 -15.06 15.35 16.36
CA LYS A 2 -14.82 13.94 16.01
C LYS A 2 -14.44 13.85 14.54
N ALA A 3 -13.49 12.99 14.18
CA ALA A 3 -13.21 12.64 12.78
C ALA A 3 -14.44 11.93 12.19
N ARG A 4 -14.71 12.14 10.90
CA ARG A 4 -15.84 11.49 10.21
C ARG A 4 -15.51 10.06 9.81
N SER A 5 -14.29 9.83 9.31
CA SER A 5 -13.81 8.53 8.82
C SER A 5 -12.29 8.57 8.64
N LEU A 6 -11.69 7.40 8.41
CA LEU A 6 -10.39 7.31 7.78
C LEU A 6 -10.56 7.57 6.28
N SER A 7 -9.86 8.56 5.74
CA SER A 7 -9.96 8.95 4.33
C SER A 7 -9.16 8.05 3.41
N HIS A 8 -7.86 7.94 3.69
CA HIS A 8 -6.89 7.18 2.88
C HIS A 8 -5.71 6.73 3.72
N ILE A 9 -4.91 5.87 3.14
CA ILE A 9 -3.57 5.50 3.61
C ILE A 9 -2.59 5.93 2.53
N GLY A 10 -1.53 6.65 2.92
CA GLY A 10 -0.46 7.06 2.01
C GLY A 10 0.71 6.08 2.06
N ILE A 11 1.24 5.72 0.89
CA ILE A 11 2.46 4.93 0.75
C ILE A 11 3.40 5.60 -0.26
N THR A 12 4.70 5.51 0.00
CA THR A 12 5.72 5.91 -0.97
C THR A 12 6.21 4.68 -1.73
N VAL A 13 6.33 4.82 -3.05
CA VAL A 13 6.75 3.74 -3.96
C VAL A 13 7.97 4.16 -4.79
N SER A 14 8.76 3.17 -5.20
CA SER A 14 9.94 3.39 -6.03
C SER A 14 9.62 3.70 -7.50
N ASP A 15 8.46 3.24 -8.00
CA ASP A 15 8.02 3.40 -9.38
C ASP A 15 6.50 3.55 -9.43
N PHE A 16 6.05 4.75 -9.80
CA PHE A 16 4.63 5.09 -9.86
C PHE A 16 3.83 4.17 -10.78
N ASN A 17 4.32 3.95 -12.00
CA ASN A 17 3.58 3.18 -13.00
C ASN A 17 3.50 1.70 -12.63
N LYS A 18 4.58 1.15 -12.10
CA LYS A 18 4.59 -0.24 -11.60
C LYS A 18 3.62 -0.41 -10.43
N ALA A 19 3.59 0.55 -9.50
CA ALA A 19 2.68 0.51 -8.37
C ALA A 19 1.22 0.58 -8.82
N VAL A 20 0.86 1.53 -9.68
CA VAL A 20 -0.49 1.64 -10.23
C VAL A 20 -0.90 0.36 -10.94
N LYS A 21 -0.02 -0.20 -11.78
CA LYS A 21 -0.27 -1.47 -12.46
C LYS A 21 -0.49 -2.62 -11.47
N PHE A 22 0.36 -2.73 -10.46
CA PHE A 22 0.26 -3.76 -9.43
C PHE A 22 -1.08 -3.70 -8.70
N TYR A 23 -1.44 -2.55 -8.15
CA TYR A 23 -2.70 -2.41 -7.42
C TYR A 23 -3.94 -2.58 -8.30
N SER A 24 -3.87 -2.14 -9.55
CA SER A 24 -4.98 -2.30 -10.49
C SER A 24 -5.18 -3.75 -10.94
N GLU A 25 -4.11 -4.43 -11.33
CA GLU A 25 -4.18 -5.77 -11.93
C GLU A 25 -4.27 -6.89 -10.87
N VAL A 26 -3.62 -6.70 -9.72
CA VAL A 26 -3.58 -7.73 -8.67
C VAL A 26 -4.76 -7.58 -7.72
N PHE A 27 -5.07 -6.35 -7.30
CA PHE A 27 -6.10 -6.09 -6.28
C PHE A 27 -7.39 -5.49 -6.83
N GLY A 28 -7.46 -5.22 -8.13
CA GLY A 28 -8.64 -4.59 -8.71
C GLY A 28 -8.88 -3.16 -8.23
N CYS A 29 -7.79 -2.44 -7.89
CA CYS A 29 -7.83 -1.06 -7.41
C CYS A 29 -7.49 -0.09 -8.55
N PRO A 30 -8.46 0.40 -9.34
CA PRO A 30 -8.17 1.30 -10.44
C PRO A 30 -7.63 2.65 -9.95
N LEU A 31 -6.76 3.25 -10.77
CA LEU A 31 -6.33 4.63 -10.59
C LEU A 31 -7.51 5.58 -10.85
N VAL A 32 -7.85 6.42 -9.89
CA VAL A 32 -8.99 7.33 -9.96
C VAL A 32 -8.59 8.82 -10.01
N GLY A 33 -7.32 9.12 -9.83
CA GLY A 33 -6.80 10.47 -9.94
C GLY A 33 -5.28 10.50 -9.91
N VAL A 34 -4.70 11.53 -10.50
CA VAL A 34 -3.25 11.80 -10.52
C VAL A 34 -3.01 13.28 -10.33
N SER A 35 -1.94 13.62 -9.63
CA SER A 35 -1.45 14.98 -9.49
C SER A 35 0.09 14.98 -9.48
N ASP A 36 0.68 16.01 -10.04
CA ASP A 36 2.11 16.28 -9.96
C ASP A 36 2.34 17.49 -9.05
N ALA A 37 3.15 17.33 -8.02
CA ALA A 37 3.52 18.44 -7.14
C ALA A 37 4.76 19.16 -7.70
N PRO A 38 4.69 20.50 -7.91
CA PRO A 38 5.82 21.26 -8.41
C PRO A 38 6.95 21.33 -7.37
N PRO A 39 8.20 21.60 -7.79
CA PRO A 39 9.38 21.55 -6.91
C PRO A 39 9.25 22.38 -5.62
N ASP A 40 8.69 23.58 -5.71
CA ASP A 40 8.54 24.45 -4.54
C ASP A 40 7.58 23.87 -3.51
N ARG A 41 6.48 23.23 -3.97
CA ARG A 41 5.55 22.52 -3.10
C ARG A 41 6.19 21.27 -2.49
N VAL A 42 7.00 20.55 -3.27
CA VAL A 42 7.71 19.36 -2.78
C VAL A 42 8.66 19.73 -1.65
N ARG A 43 9.43 20.82 -1.79
CA ARG A 43 10.30 21.32 -0.71
C ARG A 43 9.51 21.80 0.49
N ALA A 44 8.54 22.69 0.26
CA ALA A 44 7.84 23.37 1.36
C ALA A 44 6.92 22.45 2.15
N PHE A 45 6.27 21.50 1.48
CA PHE A 45 5.26 20.64 2.11
C PHE A 45 5.81 19.29 2.54
N PHE A 46 6.64 18.65 1.70
CA PHE A 46 7.17 17.31 1.99
C PHE A 46 8.59 17.33 2.56
N GLY A 47 9.29 18.46 2.55
CA GLY A 47 10.67 18.57 3.03
C GLY A 47 11.68 17.78 2.20
N VAL A 48 11.37 17.49 0.93
CA VAL A 48 12.26 16.78 0.02
C VAL A 48 13.06 17.77 -0.79
N ASP A 49 14.39 17.79 -0.56
CA ASP A 49 15.32 18.69 -1.22
C ASP A 49 16.02 18.01 -2.41
N GLY A 50 16.54 18.85 -3.31
CA GLY A 50 17.29 18.44 -4.49
C GLY A 50 17.29 19.49 -5.58
N PRO A 51 18.07 19.29 -6.66
CA PRO A 51 18.13 20.24 -7.78
C PRO A 51 16.76 20.47 -8.45
N ALA A 52 15.99 19.39 -8.61
CA ALA A 52 14.64 19.43 -9.19
C ALA A 52 13.76 18.39 -8.52
N PRO A 53 13.40 18.58 -7.23
CA PRO A 53 12.57 17.62 -6.53
C PRO A 53 11.19 17.54 -7.17
N ALA A 54 10.65 16.35 -7.31
CA ALA A 54 9.36 16.09 -7.89
C ALA A 54 8.58 15.06 -7.06
N CYS A 55 7.26 15.13 -7.11
CA CYS A 55 6.41 14.12 -6.53
C CYS A 55 5.19 13.88 -7.43
N LYS A 56 5.05 12.65 -7.90
CA LYS A 56 3.81 12.20 -8.54
C LYS A 56 2.93 11.53 -7.51
N ILE A 57 1.68 11.94 -7.45
CA ILE A 57 0.68 11.44 -6.51
C ILE A 57 -0.42 10.76 -7.29
N GLY A 58 -0.82 9.57 -6.87
CA GLY A 58 -1.92 8.82 -7.47
C GLY A 58 -2.88 8.29 -6.41
N TRP A 59 -4.15 8.24 -6.73
CA TRP A 59 -5.16 7.63 -5.87
C TRP A 59 -5.70 6.39 -6.54
N VAL A 60 -5.48 5.22 -5.93
CA VAL A 60 -6.11 3.97 -6.34
C VAL A 60 -7.24 3.64 -5.38
N ARG A 61 -8.36 3.23 -5.93
CA ARG A 61 -9.58 2.96 -5.16
C ARG A 61 -9.78 1.47 -4.97
N ALA A 62 -9.78 1.02 -3.72
CA ALA A 62 -10.14 -0.35 -3.41
C ALA A 62 -11.64 -0.62 -3.70
N PRO A 63 -12.01 -1.83 -4.12
CA PRO A 63 -13.41 -2.26 -4.10
C PRO A 63 -13.98 -2.06 -2.70
N GLY A 64 -15.13 -1.39 -2.58
CA GLY A 64 -15.70 -1.02 -1.28
C GLY A 64 -15.36 0.40 -0.80
N GLY A 65 -14.50 1.16 -1.52
CA GLY A 65 -14.36 2.61 -1.38
C GLY A 65 -13.14 3.12 -0.61
N GLY A 66 -12.29 2.26 -0.07
CA GLY A 66 -11.01 2.67 0.53
C GLY A 66 -10.06 3.27 -0.52
N ILE A 67 -9.25 4.25 -0.14
CA ILE A 67 -8.24 4.88 -1.00
C ILE A 67 -6.86 4.55 -0.48
N LEU A 68 -5.98 4.13 -1.40
CA LEU A 68 -4.55 4.11 -1.21
C LEU A 68 -3.95 5.26 -2.03
N GLU A 69 -3.28 6.19 -1.35
CA GLU A 69 -2.61 7.33 -1.96
C GLU A 69 -1.15 6.96 -2.19
N ILE A 70 -0.74 6.94 -3.44
CA ILE A 70 0.59 6.52 -3.88
C ILE A 70 1.44 7.75 -4.16
N PHE A 71 2.60 7.83 -3.50
CA PHE A 71 3.60 8.87 -3.71
C PHE A 71 4.84 8.30 -4.39
N ALA A 72 5.31 8.93 -5.44
CA ALA A 72 6.60 8.65 -6.05
C ALA A 72 7.42 9.93 -6.11
N PHE A 73 8.52 9.95 -5.34
CA PHE A 73 9.40 11.12 -5.22
C PHE A 73 10.64 11.01 -6.11
N GLU A 74 11.15 12.17 -6.50
CA GLU A 74 12.52 12.38 -6.97
C GLU A 74 13.16 13.52 -6.15
N PRO A 75 14.37 13.36 -5.60
CA PRO A 75 15.16 12.13 -5.58
C PRO A 75 14.52 11.04 -4.71
N LYS A 76 14.75 9.78 -5.10
CA LYS A 76 14.33 8.61 -4.30
C LYS A 76 15.29 8.39 -3.15
N LEU A 77 14.76 7.99 -2.01
CA LEU A 77 15.56 7.38 -0.94
C LEU A 77 15.50 5.85 -1.06
N PRO A 78 16.58 5.15 -0.67
CA PRO A 78 16.56 3.70 -0.62
C PRO A 78 15.47 3.23 0.36
N PRO A 79 14.83 2.07 0.12
CA PRO A 79 13.85 1.52 1.03
C PRO A 79 14.49 1.26 2.41
N GLU A 80 13.76 1.54 3.48
CA GLU A 80 14.21 1.20 4.82
C GLU A 80 14.22 -0.33 4.98
N VAL A 81 15.39 -0.88 5.35
CA VAL A 81 15.56 -2.32 5.49
C VAL A 81 14.83 -2.82 6.73
N LYS A 82 13.77 -3.60 6.55
CA LYS A 82 12.97 -4.28 7.58
C LYS A 82 12.57 -3.41 8.77
N ILE A 83 11.33 -2.96 8.79
CA ILE A 83 10.73 -2.38 10.00
C ILE A 83 10.33 -3.54 10.93
N PRO A 84 10.94 -3.67 12.13
CA PRO A 84 10.52 -4.69 13.09
C PRO A 84 9.12 -4.38 13.61
N TRP A 85 8.31 -5.42 13.85
CA TRP A 85 6.92 -5.28 14.30
C TRP A 85 6.73 -4.51 15.62
N ASN A 86 7.74 -4.54 16.48
CA ASN A 86 7.75 -3.85 17.78
C ASN A 86 8.25 -2.39 17.71
N ARG A 87 8.51 -1.86 16.52
CA ARG A 87 8.80 -0.44 16.32
C ARG A 87 7.48 0.34 16.26
N THR A 88 7.42 1.46 16.96
CA THR A 88 6.28 2.38 16.87
C THR A 88 6.16 2.93 15.45
N GLY A 89 4.97 2.82 14.85
CA GLY A 89 4.69 3.30 13.49
C GLY A 89 3.62 2.46 12.81
N ILE A 90 3.40 2.71 11.52
CA ILE A 90 2.51 1.90 10.69
C ILE A 90 3.28 0.65 10.26
N THR A 91 2.75 -0.52 10.56
CA THR A 91 3.35 -1.80 10.20
C THR A 91 2.84 -2.34 8.86
N HIS A 92 1.54 -2.18 8.61
CA HIS A 92 0.87 -2.69 7.41
C HIS A 92 -0.46 -1.95 7.17
N TYR A 93 -1.05 -2.20 6.02
CA TYR A 93 -2.44 -1.91 5.71
C TYR A 93 -3.14 -3.20 5.26
N SER A 94 -4.47 -3.22 5.33
CA SER A 94 -5.23 -4.46 5.19
C SER A 94 -6.30 -4.35 4.11
N PHE A 95 -6.43 -5.41 3.29
CA PHE A 95 -7.57 -5.65 2.43
C PHE A 95 -8.50 -6.69 3.04
N ASN A 96 -9.77 -6.35 3.15
CA ASN A 96 -10.79 -7.33 3.48
C ASN A 96 -11.12 -8.16 2.23
N VAL A 97 -10.88 -9.45 2.31
CA VAL A 97 -11.05 -10.40 1.21
C VAL A 97 -11.99 -11.54 1.60
N ARG A 98 -12.42 -12.32 0.63
CA ARG A 98 -13.08 -13.60 0.89
C ARG A 98 -12.16 -14.75 0.53
N ASN A 99 -12.06 -15.73 1.43
CA ASN A 99 -11.27 -16.94 1.25
C ASN A 99 -9.76 -16.66 1.11
N CYS A 100 -9.10 -16.46 2.24
CA CYS A 100 -7.65 -16.18 2.30
C CYS A 100 -6.81 -17.24 1.58
N GLN A 101 -7.20 -18.53 1.59
CA GLN A 101 -6.45 -19.55 0.86
C GLN A 101 -6.46 -19.31 -0.65
N LYS A 102 -7.62 -18.99 -1.24
CA LYS A 102 -7.71 -18.66 -2.66
C LYS A 102 -6.90 -17.41 -3.02
N TRP A 103 -6.90 -16.41 -2.14
CA TRP A 103 -6.10 -15.21 -2.34
C TRP A 103 -4.60 -15.49 -2.23
N TYR A 104 -4.19 -16.34 -1.31
CA TYR A 104 -2.81 -16.79 -1.17
C TYR A 104 -2.33 -17.47 -2.45
N ASP A 105 -3.07 -18.45 -2.95
CA ASP A 105 -2.74 -19.18 -4.18
C ASP A 105 -2.71 -18.23 -5.39
N TYR A 106 -3.66 -17.30 -5.48
CA TYR A 106 -3.72 -16.29 -6.53
C TYR A 106 -2.50 -15.36 -6.49
N LEU A 107 -2.15 -14.80 -5.33
CA LEU A 107 -1.00 -13.90 -5.20
C LEU A 107 0.30 -14.63 -5.56
N GLN A 108 0.47 -15.86 -5.14
CA GLN A 108 1.63 -16.67 -5.54
C GLN A 108 1.67 -16.90 -7.06
N SER A 109 0.53 -17.14 -7.71
CA SER A 109 0.45 -17.31 -9.16
C SER A 109 0.82 -16.03 -9.92
N LYS A 110 0.71 -14.85 -9.28
CA LYS A 110 1.14 -13.56 -9.80
C LYS A 110 2.58 -13.19 -9.45
N GLY A 111 3.31 -14.07 -8.77
CA GLY A 111 4.68 -13.82 -8.33
C GLY A 111 4.80 -12.86 -7.16
N VAL A 112 3.71 -12.63 -6.42
CA VAL A 112 3.71 -11.79 -5.22
C VAL A 112 4.31 -12.55 -4.04
N GLU A 113 5.23 -11.93 -3.32
CA GLU A 113 5.83 -12.51 -2.11
C GLU A 113 4.80 -12.58 -0.99
N CYS A 114 4.41 -13.79 -0.59
CA CYS A 114 3.61 -14.03 0.60
C CYS A 114 4.53 -14.32 1.79
N VAL A 115 4.46 -13.49 2.81
CA VAL A 115 5.33 -13.54 4.00
C VAL A 115 4.90 -14.62 4.98
N SER A 116 3.60 -14.90 5.03
CA SER A 116 3.02 -15.98 5.83
C SER A 116 2.03 -16.79 5.02
N LYS A 117 1.72 -18.01 5.49
CA LYS A 117 0.58 -18.78 5.00
C LYS A 117 -0.70 -18.26 5.66
N PRO A 118 -1.88 -18.54 5.08
CA PRO A 118 -3.14 -18.28 5.75
C PRO A 118 -3.23 -18.98 7.10
N GLU A 119 -3.56 -18.23 8.13
CA GLU A 119 -3.78 -18.76 9.48
C GLU A 119 -5.01 -18.11 10.12
N GLN A 120 -5.50 -18.70 11.18
CA GLN A 120 -6.68 -18.19 11.88
C GLN A 120 -6.27 -17.41 13.12
N SER A 121 -6.79 -16.20 13.26
CA SER A 121 -6.61 -15.38 14.45
C SER A 121 -7.36 -15.96 15.64
N PRO A 122 -7.04 -15.58 16.88
CA PRO A 122 -7.81 -15.99 18.06
C PRO A 122 -9.30 -15.63 18.00
N ARG A 123 -9.69 -14.68 17.14
CA ARG A 123 -11.09 -14.29 16.90
C ARG A 123 -11.77 -15.07 15.77
N GLY A 124 -11.06 -16.02 15.17
CA GLY A 124 -11.60 -16.87 14.11
C GLY A 124 -11.47 -16.29 12.70
N HIS A 125 -10.93 -15.09 12.51
CA HIS A 125 -10.71 -14.51 11.19
C HIS A 125 -9.49 -15.13 10.52
N TRP A 126 -9.60 -15.49 9.25
CA TRP A 126 -8.46 -15.92 8.46
C TRP A 126 -7.68 -14.71 7.95
N PHE A 127 -6.36 -14.78 7.99
CA PHE A 127 -5.49 -13.73 7.49
C PHE A 127 -4.13 -14.29 7.04
N PHE A 128 -3.41 -13.51 6.24
CA PHE A 128 -2.00 -13.71 5.90
C PHE A 128 -1.38 -12.40 5.44
N PHE A 129 -0.06 -12.36 5.33
CA PHE A 129 0.67 -11.19 4.88
C PHE A 129 1.37 -11.45 3.54
N ALA A 130 1.33 -10.44 2.68
CA ALA A 130 2.07 -10.35 1.43
C ALA A 130 2.83 -9.03 1.39
N LYS A 131 3.67 -8.86 0.37
CA LYS A 131 4.39 -7.60 0.10
C LYS A 131 4.00 -7.05 -1.25
N ASP A 132 3.98 -5.71 -1.36
CA ASP A 132 4.04 -5.07 -2.67
C ASP A 132 5.47 -5.11 -3.23
N MET A 133 5.68 -4.48 -4.40
CA MET A 133 6.96 -4.46 -5.10
C MET A 133 8.07 -3.70 -4.34
N ASP A 134 7.72 -2.88 -3.37
CA ASP A 134 8.65 -2.09 -2.55
C ASP A 134 8.82 -2.65 -1.14
N GLY A 135 8.16 -3.78 -0.82
CA GLY A 135 8.24 -4.44 0.46
C GLY A 135 7.24 -3.92 1.50
N ASN A 136 6.30 -3.05 1.13
CA ASN A 136 5.22 -2.65 2.04
C ASN A 136 4.37 -3.87 2.38
N LEU A 137 4.09 -4.06 3.68
CA LEU A 137 3.28 -5.18 4.14
C LEU A 137 1.79 -4.94 3.88
N ILE A 138 1.17 -5.93 3.27
CA ILE A 138 -0.26 -5.99 3.00
C ILE A 138 -0.84 -7.17 3.76
N GLU A 139 -1.79 -6.92 4.64
CA GLU A 139 -2.59 -7.98 5.23
C GLU A 139 -3.79 -8.30 4.34
N MET A 140 -3.99 -9.57 4.09
CA MET A 140 -5.22 -10.09 3.51
C MET A 140 -6.03 -10.70 4.65
N ILE A 141 -7.21 -10.16 4.94
CA ILE A 141 -8.04 -10.64 6.06
C ILE A 141 -9.46 -10.97 5.58
N ASP A 142 -9.98 -12.12 6.02
CA ASP A 142 -11.37 -12.50 5.84
C ASP A 142 -12.12 -12.32 7.16
N LEU A 143 -12.84 -11.21 7.27
CA LEU A 143 -13.59 -10.85 8.48
C LEU A 143 -14.88 -11.64 8.66
N LYS A 144 -15.31 -12.39 7.65
CA LYS A 144 -16.58 -13.12 7.68
C LYS A 144 -16.41 -14.63 7.89
N GLY A 145 -15.17 -15.12 7.84
CA GLY A 145 -14.79 -16.50 8.15
C GLY A 145 -15.28 -17.51 7.13
#